data_54c2b1f3a301073af5dc1e0c4c816a4d
#
_entry.id   54c2b1f3a301073af5dc1e0c4c816a4d
#
_cell.length_a   1.000
_cell.length_b   1.000
_cell.length_c   1.000
_cell.angle_alpha   90.00
_cell.angle_beta   90.00
_cell.angle_gamma   90.00
#
_symmetry.space_group_name_H-M   'P 1'
#
loop_
_entity.id
_entity.type
_entity.pdbx_description
1 polymer ?
#
loop_
_entity_poly.entity_id
_entity_poly.type
_entity_poly.pdbx_seq_one_letter_code
_entity_poly.pdbx_strand_id
1 'polypeptide(L)'
;MKLRRALYGALLVLQAGLVLTGGAVRLTGSGLGCPTWPECTPGSYTPVPKQAEGQVHAWIEFGNRLLTFALIAVALAVLVHVLFKKRKDLRLLALSQVLGILGQGVLGGITVLTDLHPLPVAGHLLLSIILIGGATSLYDRRENGITRIKPTEKMTANLSTAHIYLTFLVIALGTLVTGSGPHAGDEDSRRFGFDIRTVASIHAEAVIALLGLTLALYVAARSNPIHKRRISIFVAISLAQGAIGYIQYFTGIPEILVAAHLLGSTLVWISAWRLRLAVTTSPNRTQTPNAGESS
;
A
#
# COMPACT_ATOMS: atom_id res chain seq x y z
N MET A 1 -1.94 26.38 1.37
CA MET A 1 -1.93 25.19 2.26
C MET A 1 -2.96 24.13 1.85
N LYS A 2 -4.27 24.47 1.68
CA LYS A 2 -5.34 23.49 1.38
C LYS A 2 -5.09 22.69 0.08
N LEU A 3 -4.79 23.35 -1.05
CA LEU A 3 -4.57 22.69 -2.34
C LEU A 3 -3.41 21.66 -2.29
N ARG A 4 -2.30 22.03 -1.66
CA ARG A 4 -1.14 21.14 -1.50
C ARG A 4 -1.50 19.89 -0.68
N ARG A 5 -2.24 20.06 0.43
CA ARG A 5 -2.73 18.95 1.26
C ARG A 5 -3.67 18.03 0.45
N ALA A 6 -4.56 18.64 -0.35
CA ALA A 6 -5.47 17.87 -1.21
C ALA A 6 -4.70 17.07 -2.27
N LEU A 7 -3.75 17.67 -3.00
CA LEU A 7 -2.99 17.03 -4.07
C LEU A 7 -2.19 15.81 -3.56
N TYR A 8 -1.40 15.99 -2.48
CA TYR A 8 -0.61 14.87 -1.92
C TYR A 8 -1.50 13.85 -1.21
N GLY A 9 -2.63 14.29 -0.64
CA GLY A 9 -3.64 13.40 -0.07
C GLY A 9 -4.32 12.56 -1.15
N ALA A 10 -4.66 13.16 -2.29
CA ALA A 10 -5.23 12.45 -3.43
C ALA A 10 -4.30 11.35 -3.95
N LEU A 11 -2.99 11.63 -4.05
CA LEU A 11 -2.01 10.59 -4.44
C LEU A 11 -2.06 9.40 -3.47
N LEU A 12 -2.03 9.64 -2.16
CA LEU A 12 -2.06 8.57 -1.16
C LEU A 12 -3.40 7.79 -1.18
N VAL A 13 -4.52 8.51 -1.29
CA VAL A 13 -5.86 7.91 -1.32
C VAL A 13 -6.06 7.08 -2.59
N LEU A 14 -5.61 7.57 -3.75
CA LEU A 14 -5.71 6.82 -5.00
C LEU A 14 -4.80 5.58 -5.00
N GLN A 15 -3.56 5.68 -4.47
CA GLN A 15 -2.68 4.53 -4.32
C GLN A 15 -3.30 3.44 -3.44
N ALA A 16 -3.84 3.80 -2.27
CA ALA A 16 -4.50 2.86 -1.37
C ALA A 16 -5.84 2.36 -1.95
N GLY A 17 -6.60 3.25 -2.60
CA GLY A 17 -7.88 2.94 -3.22
C GLY A 17 -7.76 1.95 -4.37
N LEU A 18 -6.70 2.06 -5.20
CA LEU A 18 -6.46 1.11 -6.29
C LEU A 18 -6.14 -0.30 -5.78
N VAL A 19 -5.54 -0.46 -4.61
CA VAL A 19 -5.39 -1.79 -3.98
C VAL A 19 -6.76 -2.38 -3.66
N LEU A 20 -7.68 -1.56 -3.14
CA LEU A 20 -9.03 -2.01 -2.81
C LEU A 20 -9.87 -2.32 -4.05
N THR A 21 -9.84 -1.44 -5.06
CA THR A 21 -10.58 -1.65 -6.31
C THR A 21 -10.02 -2.81 -7.13
N GLY A 22 -8.68 -2.99 -7.17
CA GLY A 22 -8.04 -4.17 -7.75
C GLY A 22 -8.39 -5.45 -7.00
N GLY A 23 -8.54 -5.37 -5.67
CA GLY A 23 -9.10 -6.45 -4.86
C GLY A 23 -10.56 -6.75 -5.22
N ALA A 24 -11.38 -5.72 -5.45
CA ALA A 24 -12.77 -5.90 -5.89
C ALA A 24 -12.86 -6.58 -7.27
N VAL A 25 -12.01 -6.19 -8.25
CA VAL A 25 -11.89 -6.88 -9.54
C VAL A 25 -11.67 -8.39 -9.34
N ARG A 26 -10.77 -8.72 -8.41
CA ARG A 26 -10.44 -10.11 -8.09
C ARG A 26 -11.62 -10.83 -7.40
N LEU A 27 -12.26 -10.20 -6.40
CA LEU A 27 -13.35 -10.79 -5.61
C LEU A 27 -14.63 -10.98 -6.40
N THR A 28 -14.86 -10.18 -7.44
CA THR A 28 -16.00 -10.28 -8.34
C THR A 28 -15.77 -11.23 -9.53
N GLY A 29 -14.64 -11.95 -9.59
CA GLY A 29 -14.31 -12.80 -10.73
C GLY A 29 -14.10 -12.02 -12.03
N SER A 30 -13.71 -10.74 -11.94
CA SER A 30 -13.58 -9.84 -13.10
C SER A 30 -12.14 -9.65 -13.57
N GLY A 31 -11.20 -10.48 -13.09
CA GLY A 31 -9.77 -10.30 -13.35
C GLY A 31 -9.35 -10.53 -14.80
N LEU A 32 -10.16 -11.24 -15.58
CA LEU A 32 -10.01 -11.44 -17.02
C LEU A 32 -11.19 -10.85 -17.81
N GLY A 33 -11.93 -9.91 -17.24
CA GLY A 33 -12.99 -9.18 -17.95
C GLY A 33 -12.49 -8.42 -19.19
N CYS A 34 -11.20 -8.05 -19.22
CA CYS A 34 -10.45 -7.58 -20.39
C CYS A 34 -9.28 -8.56 -20.64
N PRO A 35 -9.46 -9.62 -21.45
CA PRO A 35 -8.49 -10.72 -21.52
C PRO A 35 -7.19 -10.39 -22.26
N THR A 36 -7.08 -9.17 -22.81
CA THR A 36 -5.87 -8.72 -23.51
C THR A 36 -5.25 -7.48 -22.87
N TRP A 37 -4.00 -7.18 -23.25
CA TRP A 37 -3.30 -5.99 -22.79
C TRP A 37 -2.34 -5.50 -23.89
N PRO A 38 -2.26 -4.17 -24.18
CA PRO A 38 -2.96 -3.05 -23.50
C PRO A 38 -4.43 -2.88 -23.86
N GLU A 39 -4.92 -3.51 -24.90
CA GLU A 39 -6.33 -3.51 -25.32
C GLU A 39 -7.20 -4.26 -24.30
N CYS A 40 -8.50 -3.97 -24.27
CA CYS A 40 -9.46 -4.74 -23.48
C CYS A 40 -9.84 -6.05 -24.20
N THR A 41 -10.07 -5.94 -25.53
CA THR A 41 -10.29 -7.08 -26.43
C THR A 41 -9.52 -6.80 -27.71
N PRO A 42 -9.23 -7.82 -28.55
CA PRO A 42 -8.56 -7.60 -29.82
C PRO A 42 -9.24 -6.52 -30.67
N GLY A 43 -8.52 -5.45 -30.97
CA GLY A 43 -9.01 -4.32 -31.78
C GLY A 43 -9.81 -3.27 -30.97
N SER A 44 -9.97 -3.39 -29.65
CA SER A 44 -10.65 -2.37 -28.82
C SER A 44 -9.98 -2.15 -27.47
N TYR A 45 -9.73 -0.88 -27.16
CA TYR A 45 -9.24 -0.47 -25.83
C TYR A 45 -10.34 -0.39 -24.77
N THR A 46 -11.61 -0.43 -25.18
CA THR A 46 -12.78 -0.40 -24.29
C THR A 46 -13.58 -1.69 -24.40
N PRO A 47 -14.36 -2.05 -23.38
CA PRO A 47 -15.30 -3.17 -23.46
C PRO A 47 -16.23 -3.03 -24.67
N VAL A 48 -16.49 -4.14 -25.35
CA VAL A 48 -17.39 -4.21 -26.50
C VAL A 48 -18.70 -4.89 -26.18
N PRO A 49 -19.82 -4.59 -26.88
CA PRO A 49 -21.08 -5.28 -26.70
C PRO A 49 -20.94 -6.79 -26.91
N LYS A 50 -21.58 -7.60 -26.05
CA LYS A 50 -21.58 -9.08 -26.13
C LYS A 50 -20.19 -9.71 -25.99
N GLN A 51 -19.31 -9.10 -25.20
CA GLN A 51 -18.02 -9.67 -24.87
C GLN A 51 -18.18 -11.02 -24.15
N ALA A 52 -17.34 -12.01 -24.49
CA ALA A 52 -17.46 -13.39 -24.00
C ALA A 52 -17.35 -13.49 -22.46
N GLU A 53 -16.50 -12.67 -21.85
CA GLU A 53 -16.27 -12.60 -20.41
C GLU A 53 -17.42 -11.93 -19.64
N GLY A 54 -18.41 -11.40 -20.33
CA GLY A 54 -19.55 -10.68 -19.76
C GLY A 54 -19.29 -9.17 -19.57
N GLN A 55 -20.35 -8.40 -19.87
CA GLN A 55 -20.29 -6.92 -19.85
C GLN A 55 -19.91 -6.35 -18.48
N VAL A 56 -20.48 -6.91 -17.41
CA VAL A 56 -20.27 -6.41 -16.05
C VAL A 56 -18.81 -6.60 -15.64
N HIS A 57 -18.26 -7.78 -15.86
CA HIS A 57 -16.85 -8.10 -15.56
C HIS A 57 -15.89 -7.22 -16.35
N ALA A 58 -16.14 -7.03 -17.64
CA ALA A 58 -15.35 -6.15 -18.50
C ALA A 58 -15.33 -4.69 -17.99
N TRP A 59 -16.50 -4.14 -17.61
CA TRP A 59 -16.57 -2.77 -17.10
C TRP A 59 -15.96 -2.61 -15.71
N ILE A 60 -16.01 -3.63 -14.84
CA ILE A 60 -15.35 -3.62 -13.53
C ILE A 60 -13.82 -3.55 -13.71
N GLU A 61 -13.25 -4.42 -14.56
CA GLU A 61 -11.81 -4.41 -14.81
C GLU A 61 -11.38 -3.13 -15.54
N PHE A 62 -12.08 -2.75 -16.61
CA PHE A 62 -11.78 -1.53 -17.36
C PHE A 62 -11.84 -0.27 -16.48
N GLY A 63 -12.85 -0.19 -15.61
CA GLY A 63 -12.96 0.89 -14.62
C GLY A 63 -11.73 0.99 -13.71
N ASN A 64 -11.20 -0.15 -13.26
CA ASN A 64 -9.96 -0.17 -12.49
C ASN A 64 -8.74 0.28 -13.31
N ARG A 65 -8.67 -0.08 -14.61
CA ARG A 65 -7.64 0.45 -15.53
C ARG A 65 -7.76 1.98 -15.67
N LEU A 66 -8.97 2.54 -15.76
CA LEU A 66 -9.19 4.00 -15.83
C LEU A 66 -8.72 4.73 -14.57
N LEU A 67 -8.91 4.15 -13.39
CA LEU A 67 -8.40 4.74 -12.14
C LEU A 67 -6.86 4.86 -12.13
N THR A 68 -6.16 3.98 -12.84
CA THR A 68 -4.70 4.08 -12.99
C THR A 68 -4.31 5.34 -13.78
N PHE A 69 -5.08 5.74 -14.79
CA PHE A 69 -4.83 7.01 -15.50
C PHE A 69 -5.09 8.23 -14.61
N ALA A 70 -6.11 8.19 -13.74
CA ALA A 70 -6.32 9.23 -12.74
C ALA A 70 -5.14 9.31 -11.75
N LEU A 71 -4.64 8.16 -11.31
CA LEU A 71 -3.49 8.08 -10.40
C LEU A 71 -2.22 8.65 -11.06
N ILE A 72 -1.89 8.28 -12.31
CA ILE A 72 -0.70 8.80 -12.99
C ILE A 72 -0.79 10.32 -13.20
N ALA A 73 -1.98 10.85 -13.53
CA ALA A 73 -2.20 12.30 -13.67
C ALA A 73 -1.93 13.03 -12.34
N VAL A 74 -2.40 12.50 -11.21
CA VAL A 74 -2.13 13.06 -9.88
C VAL A 74 -0.66 12.95 -9.51
N ALA A 75 0.00 11.82 -9.81
CA ALA A 75 1.43 11.64 -9.57
C ALA A 75 2.28 12.62 -10.38
N LEU A 76 1.94 12.85 -11.65
CA LEU A 76 2.58 13.87 -12.50
C LEU A 76 2.36 15.27 -11.93
N ALA A 77 1.16 15.60 -11.48
CA ALA A 77 0.88 16.90 -10.84
C ALA A 77 1.70 17.10 -9.56
N VAL A 78 1.89 16.04 -8.74
CA VAL A 78 2.78 16.08 -7.57
C VAL A 78 4.24 16.30 -8.00
N LEU A 79 4.72 15.59 -9.02
CA LEU A 79 6.09 15.73 -9.54
C LEU A 79 6.32 17.16 -10.04
N VAL A 80 5.41 17.69 -10.87
CA VAL A 80 5.45 19.07 -11.37
C VAL A 80 5.49 20.06 -10.20
N HIS A 81 4.61 19.89 -9.19
CA HIS A 81 4.61 20.75 -8.00
C HIS A 81 5.97 20.71 -7.26
N VAL A 82 6.56 19.52 -7.09
CA VAL A 82 7.88 19.32 -6.44
C VAL A 82 8.98 20.03 -7.23
N LEU A 83 8.95 19.96 -8.57
CA LEU A 83 9.92 20.61 -9.44
C LEU A 83 9.79 22.13 -9.40
N PHE A 84 8.57 22.68 -9.54
CA PHE A 84 8.30 24.11 -9.45
C PHE A 84 8.69 24.72 -8.09
N LYS A 85 8.43 23.99 -7.00
CA LYS A 85 8.83 24.43 -5.65
C LYS A 85 10.30 24.16 -5.33
N LYS A 86 11.07 23.64 -6.29
CA LYS A 86 12.50 23.33 -6.17
C LYS A 86 12.84 22.43 -4.96
N ARG A 87 11.88 21.56 -4.56
CA ARG A 87 12.02 20.62 -3.42
C ARG A 87 12.92 19.45 -3.81
N LYS A 88 14.25 19.70 -3.76
CA LYS A 88 15.29 18.68 -4.10
C LYS A 88 15.14 17.39 -3.26
N ASP A 89 14.71 17.53 -2.00
CA ASP A 89 14.48 16.43 -1.05
C ASP A 89 13.35 15.48 -1.43
N LEU A 90 12.42 15.92 -2.28
CA LEU A 90 11.25 15.13 -2.72
C LEU A 90 11.32 14.69 -4.19
N ARG A 91 12.29 15.17 -4.97
CA ARG A 91 12.33 14.91 -6.44
C ARG A 91 12.39 13.43 -6.77
N LEU A 92 13.34 12.71 -6.18
CA LEU A 92 13.50 11.28 -6.44
C LEU A 92 12.25 10.51 -5.99
N LEU A 93 11.68 10.88 -4.85
CA LEU A 93 10.48 10.22 -4.33
C LEU A 93 9.25 10.50 -5.19
N ALA A 94 9.08 11.71 -5.73
CA ALA A 94 7.99 12.04 -6.65
C ALA A 94 8.19 11.35 -8.02
N LEU A 95 9.42 11.30 -8.52
CA LEU A 95 9.75 10.60 -9.76
C LEU A 95 9.51 9.08 -9.61
N SER A 96 9.89 8.48 -8.47
CA SER A 96 9.66 7.06 -8.22
C SER A 96 8.17 6.69 -8.17
N GLN A 97 7.28 7.61 -7.79
CA GLN A 97 5.83 7.38 -7.90
C GLN A 97 5.42 7.24 -9.37
N VAL A 98 5.83 8.17 -10.23
CA VAL A 98 5.49 8.12 -11.67
C VAL A 98 6.04 6.84 -12.31
N LEU A 99 7.33 6.55 -12.11
CA LEU A 99 7.97 5.35 -12.68
C LEU A 99 7.35 4.05 -12.11
N GLY A 100 7.05 4.04 -10.82
CA GLY A 100 6.43 2.89 -10.19
C GLY A 100 5.00 2.63 -10.68
N ILE A 101 4.21 3.67 -10.95
CA ILE A 101 2.87 3.53 -11.53
C ILE A 101 2.96 3.00 -12.97
N LEU A 102 3.93 3.45 -13.77
CA LEU A 102 4.18 2.87 -15.08
C LEU A 102 4.58 1.39 -14.99
N GLY A 103 5.46 1.05 -14.01
CA GLY A 103 5.81 -0.33 -13.69
C GLY A 103 4.60 -1.17 -13.27
N GLN A 104 3.65 -0.58 -12.53
CA GLN A 104 2.37 -1.21 -12.20
C GLN A 104 1.53 -1.51 -13.44
N GLY A 105 1.50 -0.61 -14.43
CA GLY A 105 0.83 -0.86 -15.70
C GLY A 105 1.39 -2.08 -16.42
N VAL A 106 2.73 -2.17 -16.52
CA VAL A 106 3.41 -3.33 -17.12
C VAL A 106 3.14 -4.61 -16.34
N LEU A 107 3.29 -4.56 -15.02
CA LEU A 107 3.06 -5.74 -14.16
C LEU A 107 1.59 -6.18 -14.18
N GLY A 108 0.65 -5.22 -14.25
CA GLY A 108 -0.78 -5.52 -14.45
C GLY A 108 -1.04 -6.20 -15.78
N GLY A 109 -0.38 -5.74 -16.86
CA GLY A 109 -0.42 -6.41 -18.16
C GLY A 109 0.10 -7.85 -18.09
N ILE A 110 1.24 -8.07 -17.44
CA ILE A 110 1.78 -9.42 -17.22
C ILE A 110 0.78 -10.28 -16.44
N THR A 111 0.08 -9.70 -15.44
CA THR A 111 -0.95 -10.41 -14.67
C THR A 111 -2.07 -10.94 -15.57
N VAL A 112 -2.57 -10.13 -16.50
CA VAL A 112 -3.61 -10.53 -17.47
C VAL A 112 -3.06 -11.58 -18.44
N LEU A 113 -1.90 -11.32 -19.07
CA LEU A 113 -1.29 -12.19 -20.08
C LEU A 113 -0.78 -13.54 -19.52
N THR A 114 -0.77 -13.72 -18.21
CA THR A 114 -0.42 -14.98 -17.54
C THR A 114 -1.62 -15.62 -16.84
N ASP A 115 -2.85 -15.29 -17.26
CA ASP A 115 -4.11 -15.83 -16.72
C ASP A 115 -4.19 -15.74 -15.20
N LEU A 116 -3.84 -14.53 -14.68
CA LEU A 116 -3.82 -14.19 -13.26
C LEU A 116 -2.91 -15.12 -12.43
N HIS A 117 -1.79 -15.56 -13.01
CA HIS A 117 -0.83 -16.38 -12.26
C HIS A 117 -0.47 -15.71 -10.91
N PRO A 118 -0.49 -16.46 -9.78
CA PRO A 118 -0.41 -15.86 -8.45
C PRO A 118 0.90 -15.09 -8.16
N LEU A 119 2.01 -15.39 -8.84
CA LEU A 119 3.27 -14.64 -8.67
C LEU A 119 3.20 -13.21 -9.20
N PRO A 120 2.80 -12.93 -10.46
CA PRO A 120 2.57 -11.55 -10.92
C PRO A 120 1.54 -10.81 -10.07
N VAL A 121 0.44 -11.46 -9.67
CA VAL A 121 -0.59 -10.86 -8.79
C VAL A 121 0.02 -10.45 -7.45
N ALA A 122 0.80 -11.32 -6.80
CA ALA A 122 1.50 -11.00 -5.56
C ALA A 122 2.49 -9.83 -5.76
N GLY A 123 3.30 -9.88 -6.83
CA GLY A 123 4.24 -8.82 -7.18
C GLY A 123 3.56 -7.46 -7.39
N HIS A 124 2.39 -7.47 -8.05
CA HIS A 124 1.57 -6.28 -8.28
C HIS A 124 1.10 -5.64 -6.96
N LEU A 125 0.61 -6.45 -6.01
CA LEU A 125 0.23 -5.97 -4.68
C LEU A 125 1.46 -5.46 -3.91
N LEU A 126 2.57 -6.19 -3.89
CA LEU A 126 3.77 -5.78 -3.15
C LEU A 126 4.39 -4.48 -3.69
N LEU A 127 4.38 -4.28 -5.01
CA LEU A 127 4.80 -3.01 -5.60
C LEU A 127 3.84 -1.87 -5.19
N SER A 128 2.53 -2.11 -5.15
CA SER A 128 1.54 -1.13 -4.65
C SER A 128 1.84 -0.73 -3.20
N ILE A 129 2.16 -1.68 -2.34
CA ILE A 129 2.53 -1.44 -0.94
C ILE A 129 3.77 -0.54 -0.84
N ILE A 130 4.80 -0.78 -1.65
CA ILE A 130 6.00 0.07 -1.72
C ILE A 130 5.62 1.50 -2.15
N LEU A 131 4.80 1.65 -3.18
CA LEU A 131 4.34 2.95 -3.67
C LEU A 131 3.48 3.70 -2.63
N ILE A 132 2.64 3.00 -1.87
CA ILE A 132 1.88 3.59 -0.75
C ILE A 132 2.85 4.15 0.32
N GLY A 133 3.95 3.45 0.63
CA GLY A 133 4.99 3.96 1.53
C GLY A 133 5.62 5.25 1.01
N GLY A 134 5.93 5.30 -0.28
CA GLY A 134 6.42 6.51 -0.95
C GLY A 134 5.41 7.66 -0.92
N ALA A 135 4.14 7.41 -1.25
CA ALA A 135 3.06 8.40 -1.19
C ALA A 135 2.82 8.91 0.23
N THR A 136 2.89 8.03 1.25
CA THR A 136 2.84 8.41 2.67
C THR A 136 3.99 9.35 3.04
N SER A 137 5.20 9.06 2.56
CA SER A 137 6.37 9.94 2.77
C SER A 137 6.19 11.30 2.12
N LEU A 138 5.69 11.35 0.89
CA LEU A 138 5.37 12.59 0.19
C LEU A 138 4.33 13.41 0.95
N TYR A 139 3.25 12.76 1.40
CA TYR A 139 2.19 13.41 2.15
C TYR A 139 2.68 14.00 3.48
N ASP A 140 3.46 13.24 4.26
CA ASP A 140 3.94 13.69 5.57
C ASP A 140 5.03 14.79 5.44
N ARG A 141 5.79 14.81 4.33
CA ARG A 141 6.85 15.81 4.05
C ARG A 141 6.40 17.00 3.22
N ARG A 142 5.12 17.08 2.86
CA ARG A 142 4.61 18.07 1.89
C ARG A 142 4.81 19.53 2.30
N GLU A 143 4.81 19.85 3.59
CA GLU A 143 4.83 21.23 4.07
C GLU A 143 6.22 21.70 4.49
N ASN A 144 6.97 20.90 5.20
CA ASN A 144 8.29 21.24 5.73
C ASN A 144 9.36 20.33 5.17
N GLY A 145 10.52 20.91 4.86
CA GLY A 145 11.73 20.11 4.65
C GLY A 145 11.95 19.25 5.90
N ILE A 146 12.14 17.97 5.70
CA ILE A 146 12.42 17.05 6.81
C ILE A 146 13.91 16.75 6.79
N THR A 147 14.57 17.06 7.89
CA THR A 147 15.94 16.63 8.13
C THR A 147 15.91 15.19 8.65
N ARG A 148 16.69 14.31 8.04
CA ARG A 148 16.99 13.02 8.67
C ARG A 148 17.74 13.31 9.96
N ILE A 149 17.15 12.96 11.09
CA ILE A 149 17.88 13.00 12.38
C ILE A 149 18.60 11.68 12.57
N LYS A 150 19.81 11.75 13.12
CA LYS A 150 20.39 10.58 13.77
C LYS A 150 19.51 10.30 14.98
N PRO A 151 18.88 9.13 15.07
CA PRO A 151 18.06 8.81 16.24
C PRO A 151 18.89 8.92 17.48
N THR A 152 18.38 9.60 18.49
CA THR A 152 19.07 9.76 19.78
C THR A 152 19.25 8.39 20.46
N GLU A 153 18.35 7.45 20.19
CA GLU A 153 18.38 6.09 20.71
C GLU A 153 18.51 5.08 19.55
N LYS A 154 19.71 4.50 19.39
CA LYS A 154 19.99 3.48 18.36
C LYS A 154 19.04 2.28 18.45
N MET A 155 18.67 1.86 19.66
CA MET A 155 17.77 0.73 19.87
C MET A 155 16.40 0.99 19.26
N THR A 156 15.75 2.12 19.54
CA THR A 156 14.46 2.51 18.96
C THR A 156 14.51 2.57 17.43
N ALA A 157 15.62 3.08 16.88
CA ALA A 157 15.83 3.12 15.42
C ALA A 157 15.93 1.72 14.81
N ASN A 158 16.69 0.82 15.42
CA ASN A 158 16.86 -0.56 14.94
C ASN A 158 15.56 -1.34 15.03
N LEU A 159 14.85 -1.24 16.17
CA LEU A 159 13.54 -1.87 16.34
C LEU A 159 12.52 -1.35 15.34
N SER A 160 12.50 -0.04 15.06
CA SER A 160 11.58 0.52 14.05
C SER A 160 11.96 0.10 12.62
N THR A 161 13.23 -0.19 12.36
CA THR A 161 13.69 -0.77 11.09
C THR A 161 13.25 -2.23 10.96
N ALA A 162 13.49 -3.03 11.98
CA ALA A 162 13.02 -4.43 12.01
C ALA A 162 11.49 -4.50 11.89
N HIS A 163 10.76 -3.58 12.55
CA HIS A 163 9.32 -3.50 12.51
C HIS A 163 8.77 -3.27 11.10
N ILE A 164 9.34 -2.35 10.33
CA ILE A 164 8.86 -2.10 8.94
C ILE A 164 9.15 -3.29 8.02
N TYR A 165 10.31 -3.95 8.16
CA TYR A 165 10.63 -5.14 7.38
C TYR A 165 9.73 -6.32 7.75
N LEU A 166 9.47 -6.54 9.04
CA LEU A 166 8.56 -7.59 9.48
C LEU A 166 7.11 -7.31 9.05
N THR A 167 6.68 -6.04 9.08
CA THR A 167 5.36 -5.64 8.53
C THR A 167 5.26 -5.97 7.05
N PHE A 168 6.31 -5.67 6.26
CA PHE A 168 6.35 -6.02 4.84
C PHE A 168 6.30 -7.54 4.63
N LEU A 169 7.06 -8.30 5.43
CA LEU A 169 7.05 -9.78 5.39
C LEU A 169 5.66 -10.35 5.70
N VAL A 170 4.98 -9.83 6.73
CA VAL A 170 3.60 -10.21 7.05
C VAL A 170 2.67 -10.00 5.85
N ILE A 171 2.76 -8.85 5.17
CA ILE A 171 1.96 -8.57 3.98
C ILE A 171 2.34 -9.54 2.84
N ALA A 172 3.63 -9.82 2.65
CA ALA A 172 4.10 -10.78 1.64
C ALA A 172 3.58 -12.20 1.91
N LEU A 173 3.61 -12.66 3.17
CA LEU A 173 2.99 -13.93 3.57
C LEU A 173 1.47 -13.93 3.32
N GLY A 174 0.80 -12.79 3.55
CA GLY A 174 -0.61 -12.62 3.19
C GLY A 174 -0.89 -12.81 1.70
N THR A 175 0.06 -12.45 0.80
CA THR A 175 -0.09 -12.74 -0.63
C THR A 175 -0.03 -14.23 -0.95
N LEU A 176 0.74 -15.01 -0.19
CA LEU A 176 0.77 -16.48 -0.35
C LEU A 176 -0.55 -17.10 0.08
N VAL A 177 -1.13 -16.65 1.22
CA VAL A 177 -2.46 -17.07 1.65
C VAL A 177 -3.50 -16.76 0.56
N THR A 178 -3.48 -15.52 0.05
CA THR A 178 -4.40 -15.07 -0.99
C THR A 178 -4.23 -15.87 -2.29
N GLY A 179 -2.98 -16.14 -2.72
CA GLY A 179 -2.67 -16.91 -3.93
C GLY A 179 -2.95 -18.41 -3.80
N SER A 180 -3.14 -18.93 -2.58
CA SER A 180 -3.56 -20.31 -2.30
C SER A 180 -5.06 -20.43 -2.03
N GLY A 181 -5.76 -19.29 -1.81
CA GLY A 181 -7.16 -19.23 -1.43
C GLY A 181 -8.14 -19.28 -2.61
N PRO A 182 -9.47 -19.23 -2.33
CA PRO A 182 -10.51 -19.45 -3.34
C PRO A 182 -10.66 -18.30 -4.34
N HIS A 183 -10.43 -17.06 -3.94
CA HIS A 183 -10.69 -15.87 -4.78
C HIS A 183 -9.47 -15.49 -5.62
N ALA A 184 -9.31 -16.03 -6.84
CA ALA A 184 -8.17 -15.71 -7.71
C ALA A 184 -8.44 -14.63 -8.77
N GLY A 185 -9.71 -14.26 -8.97
CA GLY A 185 -10.13 -13.29 -9.98
C GLY A 185 -10.75 -13.89 -11.22
N ASP A 186 -10.66 -15.20 -11.36
CA ASP A 186 -11.31 -16.01 -12.39
C ASP A 186 -11.37 -17.47 -11.90
N GLU A 187 -12.35 -18.26 -12.35
CA GLU A 187 -12.57 -19.64 -11.89
C GLU A 187 -11.42 -20.56 -12.32
N ASP A 188 -10.90 -20.38 -13.53
CA ASP A 188 -9.83 -21.18 -14.12
C ASP A 188 -8.42 -20.72 -13.75
N SER A 189 -8.29 -19.62 -13.00
CA SER A 189 -7.00 -19.06 -12.62
C SER A 189 -6.23 -20.01 -11.70
N ARG A 190 -4.92 -20.13 -11.97
CA ARG A 190 -4.00 -20.96 -11.19
C ARG A 190 -3.91 -20.50 -9.73
N ARG A 191 -3.59 -21.48 -8.86
CA ARG A 191 -3.28 -21.28 -7.44
C ARG A 191 -1.83 -21.69 -7.18
N PHE A 192 -1.25 -21.24 -6.05
CA PHE A 192 0.08 -21.73 -5.63
C PHE A 192 0.11 -23.23 -5.31
N GLY A 193 -1.03 -23.85 -5.02
CA GLY A 193 -1.10 -25.25 -4.61
C GLY A 193 -0.61 -25.54 -3.18
N PHE A 194 -0.31 -24.50 -2.39
CA PHE A 194 0.02 -24.69 -0.97
C PHE A 194 -1.24 -25.00 -0.16
N ASP A 195 -1.10 -25.80 0.89
CA ASP A 195 -2.18 -25.98 1.86
C ASP A 195 -2.50 -24.65 2.54
N ILE A 196 -3.73 -24.20 2.37
CA ILE A 196 -4.18 -22.88 2.86
C ILE A 196 -4.08 -22.75 4.39
N ARG A 197 -4.28 -23.85 5.13
CA ARG A 197 -4.18 -23.83 6.60
C ARG A 197 -2.74 -23.58 7.02
N THR A 198 -1.79 -24.24 6.38
CA THR A 198 -0.36 -24.08 6.65
C THR A 198 0.11 -22.66 6.37
N VAL A 199 -0.19 -22.11 5.19
CA VAL A 199 0.25 -20.73 4.88
C VAL A 199 -0.47 -19.68 5.72
N ALA A 200 -1.74 -19.90 6.09
CA ALA A 200 -2.47 -19.02 6.99
C ALA A 200 -1.90 -19.05 8.41
N SER A 201 -1.48 -20.23 8.92
CA SER A 201 -0.82 -20.34 10.23
C SER A 201 0.51 -19.61 10.25
N ILE A 202 1.36 -19.79 9.23
CA ILE A 202 2.65 -19.08 9.11
C ILE A 202 2.43 -17.55 9.06
N HIS A 203 1.42 -17.09 8.32
CA HIS A 203 1.05 -15.67 8.30
C HIS A 203 0.61 -15.18 9.69
N ALA A 204 -0.23 -15.92 10.40
CA ALA A 204 -0.70 -15.57 11.75
C ALA A 204 0.44 -15.54 12.77
N GLU A 205 1.37 -16.49 12.72
CA GLU A 205 2.56 -16.51 13.57
C GLU A 205 3.46 -15.30 13.34
N ALA A 206 3.64 -14.90 12.07
CA ALA A 206 4.38 -13.68 11.73
C ALA A 206 3.67 -12.41 12.25
N VAL A 207 2.32 -12.38 12.29
CA VAL A 207 1.55 -11.28 12.92
C VAL A 207 1.79 -11.26 14.43
N ILE A 208 1.81 -12.41 15.11
CA ILE A 208 2.11 -12.50 16.55
C ILE A 208 3.54 -11.99 16.82
N ALA A 209 4.52 -12.40 16.02
CA ALA A 209 5.89 -11.89 16.12
C ALA A 209 5.96 -10.37 15.91
N LEU A 210 5.19 -9.83 14.95
CA LEU A 210 5.10 -8.38 14.72
C LEU A 210 4.50 -7.63 15.92
N LEU A 211 3.46 -8.18 16.57
CA LEU A 211 2.90 -7.61 17.79
C LEU A 211 3.90 -7.64 18.95
N GLY A 212 4.65 -8.73 19.11
CA GLY A 212 5.74 -8.83 20.09
C GLY A 212 6.83 -7.78 19.85
N LEU A 213 7.27 -7.60 18.60
CA LEU A 213 8.23 -6.56 18.21
C LEU A 213 7.65 -5.15 18.44
N THR A 214 6.36 -4.96 18.22
CA THR A 214 5.66 -3.69 18.48
C THR A 214 5.65 -3.36 19.97
N LEU A 215 5.45 -4.36 20.84
CA LEU A 215 5.55 -4.20 22.28
C LEU A 215 6.97 -3.80 22.71
N ALA A 216 8.00 -4.48 22.18
CA ALA A 216 9.40 -4.11 22.44
C ALA A 216 9.70 -2.66 22.01
N LEU A 217 9.20 -2.25 20.84
CA LEU A 217 9.33 -0.88 20.35
C LEU A 217 8.58 0.12 21.24
N TYR A 218 7.40 -0.24 21.78
CA TYR A 218 6.65 0.60 22.71
C TYR A 218 7.42 0.85 24.02
N VAL A 219 8.05 -0.18 24.55
CA VAL A 219 8.88 -0.07 25.76
C VAL A 219 10.13 0.78 25.48
N ALA A 220 10.79 0.57 24.37
CA ALA A 220 11.97 1.36 23.97
C ALA A 220 11.63 2.84 23.74
N ALA A 221 10.45 3.14 23.17
CA ALA A 221 10.02 4.50 22.83
C ALA A 221 9.22 5.20 23.94
N ARG A 222 9.21 4.66 25.18
CA ARG A 222 8.35 5.11 26.28
C ARG A 222 8.48 6.59 26.68
N SER A 223 9.62 7.21 26.43
CA SER A 223 9.88 8.62 26.75
C SER A 223 9.33 9.61 25.71
N ASN A 224 8.96 9.13 24.52
CA ASN A 224 8.49 10.00 23.41
C ASN A 224 6.98 9.85 23.19
N PRO A 225 6.17 10.88 23.49
CA PRO A 225 4.71 10.80 23.35
C PRO A 225 4.25 10.65 21.90
N ILE A 226 5.00 11.17 20.91
CA ILE A 226 4.67 11.05 19.49
C ILE A 226 4.84 9.60 19.05
N HIS A 227 5.95 8.95 19.46
CA HIS A 227 6.18 7.54 19.16
C HIS A 227 5.10 6.66 19.79
N LYS A 228 4.80 6.86 21.07
CA LYS A 228 3.71 6.13 21.77
C LYS A 228 2.39 6.22 21.00
N ARG A 229 1.96 7.43 20.65
CA ARG A 229 0.71 7.63 19.89
C ARG A 229 0.72 6.88 18.56
N ARG A 230 1.85 6.90 17.81
CA ARG A 230 1.98 6.18 16.53
C ARG A 230 1.91 4.67 16.74
N ILE A 231 2.56 4.15 17.77
CA ILE A 231 2.52 2.73 18.11
C ILE A 231 1.10 2.31 18.52
N SER A 232 0.41 3.10 19.35
CA SER A 232 -0.98 2.79 19.76
C SER A 232 -1.93 2.76 18.56
N ILE A 233 -1.78 3.68 17.60
CA ILE A 233 -2.55 3.66 16.34
C ILE A 233 -2.25 2.39 15.54
N PHE A 234 -0.97 2.00 15.41
CA PHE A 234 -0.58 0.78 14.73
C PHE A 234 -1.19 -0.46 15.40
N VAL A 235 -1.10 -0.56 16.72
CA VAL A 235 -1.68 -1.68 17.49
C VAL A 235 -3.19 -1.76 17.28
N ALA A 236 -3.91 -0.65 17.39
CA ALA A 236 -5.37 -0.63 17.21
C ALA A 236 -5.78 -1.14 15.81
N ILE A 237 -5.08 -0.67 14.75
CA ILE A 237 -5.33 -1.11 13.36
C ILE A 237 -4.97 -2.59 13.21
N SER A 238 -3.84 -3.04 13.77
CA SER A 238 -3.39 -4.43 13.67
C SER A 238 -4.30 -5.41 14.40
N LEU A 239 -4.83 -5.03 15.58
CA LEU A 239 -5.81 -5.85 16.30
C LEU A 239 -7.14 -5.95 15.55
N ALA A 240 -7.65 -4.84 15.01
CA ALA A 240 -8.82 -4.85 14.15
C ALA A 240 -8.63 -5.74 12.91
N GLN A 241 -7.45 -5.65 12.29
CA GLN A 241 -7.05 -6.47 11.14
C GLN A 241 -6.97 -7.96 11.51
N GLY A 242 -6.39 -8.28 12.67
CA GLY A 242 -6.34 -9.64 13.20
C GLY A 242 -7.74 -10.20 13.44
N ALA A 243 -8.65 -9.41 14.05
CA ALA A 243 -10.03 -9.81 14.27
C ALA A 243 -10.76 -10.12 12.94
N ILE A 244 -10.61 -9.25 11.93
CA ILE A 244 -11.16 -9.50 10.58
C ILE A 244 -10.60 -10.81 10.02
N GLY A 245 -9.28 -11.04 10.11
CA GLY A 245 -8.61 -12.24 9.61
C GLY A 245 -9.10 -13.52 10.28
N TYR A 246 -9.31 -13.52 11.60
CA TYR A 246 -9.89 -14.64 12.33
C TYR A 246 -11.33 -14.91 11.92
N ILE A 247 -12.18 -13.88 11.90
CA ILE A 247 -13.59 -14.03 11.48
C ILE A 247 -13.64 -14.57 10.05
N GLN A 248 -12.87 -14.00 9.11
CA GLN A 248 -12.75 -14.45 7.73
C GLN A 248 -12.38 -15.94 7.64
N TYR A 249 -11.40 -16.40 8.43
CA TYR A 249 -10.95 -17.79 8.41
C TYR A 249 -12.04 -18.76 8.86
N PHE A 250 -12.76 -18.44 9.95
CA PHE A 250 -13.81 -19.30 10.50
C PHE A 250 -15.16 -19.22 9.78
N THR A 251 -15.37 -18.19 8.94
CA THR A 251 -16.63 -18.01 8.19
C THR A 251 -16.55 -18.44 6.73
N GLY A 252 -15.46 -19.13 6.32
CA GLY A 252 -15.31 -19.65 4.97
C GLY A 252 -14.83 -18.61 3.95
N ILE A 253 -14.12 -17.60 4.40
CA ILE A 253 -13.42 -16.58 3.58
C ILE A 253 -14.40 -15.78 2.70
N PRO A 254 -15.44 -15.12 3.26
CA PRO A 254 -16.39 -14.34 2.46
C PRO A 254 -15.72 -13.08 1.87
N GLU A 255 -16.11 -12.72 0.65
CA GLU A 255 -15.51 -11.66 -0.18
C GLU A 255 -15.45 -10.32 0.55
N ILE A 256 -16.51 -9.95 1.26
CA ILE A 256 -16.59 -8.68 1.98
C ILE A 256 -15.53 -8.57 3.08
N LEU A 257 -15.25 -9.68 3.78
CA LEU A 257 -14.19 -9.70 4.79
C LEU A 257 -12.80 -9.70 4.16
N VAL A 258 -12.63 -10.35 3.00
CA VAL A 258 -11.37 -10.27 2.22
C VAL A 258 -11.11 -8.84 1.77
N ALA A 259 -12.14 -8.14 1.26
CA ALA A 259 -12.04 -6.72 0.90
C ALA A 259 -11.67 -5.84 2.11
N ALA A 260 -12.33 -6.07 3.26
CA ALA A 260 -12.04 -5.35 4.50
C ALA A 260 -10.61 -5.64 5.00
N HIS A 261 -10.15 -6.90 4.91
CA HIS A 261 -8.80 -7.31 5.27
C HIS A 261 -7.75 -6.68 4.34
N LEU A 262 -8.03 -6.57 3.05
CA LEU A 262 -7.16 -5.90 2.09
C LEU A 262 -7.04 -4.39 2.36
N LEU A 263 -8.15 -3.71 2.66
CA LEU A 263 -8.13 -2.32 3.11
C LEU A 263 -7.32 -2.17 4.40
N GLY A 264 -7.57 -3.04 5.38
CA GLY A 264 -6.84 -3.03 6.64
C GLY A 264 -5.33 -3.23 6.47
N SER A 265 -4.89 -4.07 5.52
CA SER A 265 -3.47 -4.27 5.22
C SER A 265 -2.79 -2.98 4.73
N THR A 266 -3.47 -2.15 3.92
CA THR A 266 -2.97 -0.84 3.50
C THR A 266 -2.86 0.13 4.68
N LEU A 267 -3.81 0.10 5.61
CA LEU A 267 -3.80 0.93 6.82
C LEU A 267 -2.70 0.50 7.80
N VAL A 268 -2.48 -0.81 7.98
CA VAL A 268 -1.35 -1.36 8.74
C VAL A 268 -0.04 -0.84 8.16
N TRP A 269 0.15 -0.93 6.84
CA TRP A 269 1.36 -0.45 6.18
C TRP A 269 1.57 1.06 6.34
N ILE A 270 0.54 1.88 6.08
CA ILE A 270 0.60 3.34 6.26
C ILE A 270 0.96 3.70 7.71
N SER A 271 0.37 3.01 8.69
CA SER A 271 0.65 3.27 10.11
C SER A 271 2.07 2.87 10.51
N ALA A 272 2.57 1.71 10.06
CA ALA A 272 3.95 1.27 10.25
C ALA A 272 4.95 2.24 9.60
N TRP A 273 4.67 2.67 8.37
CA TRP A 273 5.52 3.62 7.65
C TRP A 273 5.60 4.97 8.36
N ARG A 274 4.46 5.49 8.83
CA ARG A 274 4.41 6.72 9.63
C ARG A 274 5.13 6.61 10.97
N LEU A 275 5.07 5.45 11.61
CA LEU A 275 5.83 5.17 12.81
C LEU A 275 7.34 5.24 12.52
N ARG A 276 7.79 4.59 11.44
CA ARG A 276 9.18 4.64 10.99
C ARG A 276 9.64 6.07 10.68
N LEU A 277 8.82 6.85 9.99
CA LEU A 277 9.11 8.27 9.71
C LEU A 277 9.25 9.08 11.01
N ALA A 278 8.36 8.88 11.98
CA ALA A 278 8.42 9.60 13.26
C ALA A 278 9.72 9.33 14.02
N VAL A 279 10.27 8.11 13.94
CA VAL A 279 11.53 7.73 14.60
C VAL A 279 12.76 8.28 13.87
N THR A 280 12.70 8.45 12.53
CA THR A 280 13.89 8.74 11.71
C THR A 280 13.95 10.16 11.15
N THR A 281 12.90 10.96 11.36
CA THR A 281 12.83 12.31 10.79
C THR A 281 12.33 13.32 11.83
N SER A 282 12.90 14.54 11.79
CA SER A 282 12.39 15.70 12.55
C SER A 282 11.91 16.76 11.55
N PRO A 283 10.82 17.50 11.87
CA PRO A 283 10.50 18.70 11.13
C PRO A 283 11.69 19.69 11.21
N ASN A 284 12.08 20.26 10.08
CA ASN A 284 13.02 21.37 10.08
C ASN A 284 12.37 22.53 10.90
N ARG A 285 12.81 22.74 12.12
CA ARG A 285 12.50 24.00 12.81
C ARG A 285 13.18 25.09 11.98
N THR A 286 12.38 25.87 11.24
CA THR A 286 12.82 27.20 10.80
C THR A 286 13.38 27.87 12.05
N GLN A 287 14.66 28.20 12.04
CA GLN A 287 15.27 29.04 13.06
C GLN A 287 14.37 30.28 13.18
N THR A 288 13.68 30.43 14.29
CA THR A 288 13.18 31.73 14.71
C THR A 288 14.39 32.64 14.70
N PRO A 289 14.37 33.80 13.98
CA PRO A 289 15.45 34.77 14.13
C PRO A 289 15.58 35.07 15.63
N ASN A 290 16.79 34.97 16.14
CA ASN A 290 17.10 35.42 17.50
C ASN A 290 16.58 36.85 17.67
N ALA A 291 15.45 37.02 18.35
CA ALA A 291 15.10 38.28 18.96
C ALA A 291 15.99 38.47 20.18
N GLY A 292 17.07 39.15 20.00
CA GLY A 292 17.96 39.41 21.13
C GLY A 292 19.38 39.79 20.74
N GLU A 293 19.55 40.89 19.97
CA GLU A 293 20.73 41.74 20.04
C GLU A 293 20.27 43.16 19.76
N SER A 294 19.75 43.78 20.81
CA SER A 294 19.66 45.22 20.91
C SER A 294 20.11 45.59 22.32
N SER A 295 21.37 45.89 22.44
CA SER A 295 21.92 46.75 23.52
C SER A 295 23.07 47.55 22.95
#